data_568e631154a95fb0b1c4edcbbcce3587
#
_entry.id   568e631154a95fb0b1c4edcbbcce3587
#
_cell.length_a   1.000
_cell.length_b   1.000
_cell.length_c   1.000
_cell.angle_alpha   90.00
_cell.angle_beta   90.00
_cell.angle_gamma   90.00
#
_symmetry.space_group_name_H-M   'P 1'
#
loop_
_entity.id
_entity.type
_entity.pdbx_description
1 polymer ?
#
loop_
_entity_poly.entity_id
_entity_poly.type
_entity_poly.pdbx_seq_one_letter_code
_entity_poly.pdbx_strand_id
1 'polypeptide(L)'
;MLKHPAVLANPQTYHDFYDLWSQKTSFQTIAQWINDVEVLANNIPDIDTALKFRGDMLEVLSEIFFNEFESDEAVGLREYSPVAIEEDFGVDATGINPANTKVAVQCKYKNFEPVTYSELAKTFTSGLLILKCDLMERNSIYVFTTAVSFSSAVDKNLGSKVVKIDRNVISRKIDNNRTFWQNAYKRIFETLD
;
A
#
# COMPACT_ATOMS: atom_id res chain seq x y z
N MET A 1 12.80 -6.63 7.98
CA MET A 1 13.22 -6.73 6.55
C MET A 1 11.96 -6.66 5.68
N LEU A 2 11.97 -5.82 4.65
CA LEU A 2 10.90 -5.74 3.65
C LEU A 2 11.09 -6.81 2.57
N LYS A 3 9.97 -7.24 1.98
CA LYS A 3 9.95 -8.30 0.95
C LYS A 3 9.57 -7.77 -0.43
N HIS A 4 9.20 -6.50 -0.55
CA HIS A 4 8.72 -5.94 -1.82
C HIS A 4 9.80 -6.02 -2.91
N PRO A 5 9.48 -6.54 -4.11
CA PRO A 5 10.47 -6.75 -5.18
C PRO A 5 11.20 -5.48 -5.61
N ALA A 6 10.53 -4.33 -5.61
CA ALA A 6 11.15 -3.05 -5.98
C ALA A 6 12.23 -2.63 -4.99
N VAL A 7 12.03 -2.86 -3.67
CA VAL A 7 13.06 -2.59 -2.66
C VAL A 7 14.26 -3.52 -2.85
N LEU A 8 13.98 -4.78 -3.12
CA LEU A 8 15.06 -5.79 -3.34
C LEU A 8 15.87 -5.50 -4.61
N ALA A 9 15.21 -4.94 -5.64
CA ALA A 9 15.87 -4.59 -6.91
C ALA A 9 16.67 -3.27 -6.84
N ASN A 10 16.18 -2.28 -6.08
CA ASN A 10 16.77 -0.93 -5.98
C ASN A 10 16.78 -0.41 -4.55
N PRO A 11 17.43 -1.09 -3.61
CA PRO A 11 17.33 -0.79 -2.19
C PRO A 11 17.83 0.63 -1.85
N GLN A 12 18.84 1.14 -2.56
CA GLN A 12 19.42 2.45 -2.29
C GLN A 12 18.41 3.59 -2.49
N THR A 13 17.57 3.52 -3.53
CA THR A 13 16.55 4.54 -3.80
C THR A 13 15.57 4.69 -2.64
N TYR A 14 15.11 3.55 -2.09
CA TYR A 14 14.19 3.54 -0.94
C TYR A 14 14.90 3.96 0.34
N HIS A 15 16.13 3.49 0.54
CA HIS A 15 16.96 3.90 1.67
C HIS A 15 17.12 5.42 1.72
N ASP A 16 17.55 6.04 0.65
CA ASP A 16 17.79 7.48 0.61
C ASP A 16 16.51 8.28 0.85
N PHE A 17 15.39 7.85 0.27
CA PHE A 17 14.09 8.47 0.50
C PHE A 17 13.67 8.40 1.97
N TYR A 18 13.70 7.23 2.57
CA TYR A 18 13.24 7.05 3.95
C TYR A 18 14.24 7.53 4.99
N ASP A 19 15.54 7.61 4.67
CA ASP A 19 16.52 8.29 5.53
C ASP A 19 16.16 9.77 5.68
N LEU A 20 15.91 10.46 4.58
CA LEU A 20 15.44 11.84 4.61
C LEU A 20 14.16 12.01 5.42
N TRP A 21 13.23 11.05 5.29
CA TRP A 21 11.97 11.08 6.03
C TRP A 21 12.14 10.80 7.52
N SER A 22 13.03 9.90 7.90
CA SER A 22 13.33 9.62 9.32
C SER A 22 13.90 10.82 10.06
N GLN A 23 14.60 11.71 9.34
CA GLN A 23 15.26 12.88 9.89
C GLN A 23 14.34 14.12 9.93
N LYS A 24 13.18 14.11 9.27
CA LYS A 24 12.25 15.25 9.28
C LYS A 24 11.76 15.54 10.71
N THR A 25 11.81 16.80 11.08
CA THR A 25 11.37 17.30 12.40
C THR A 25 10.00 17.96 12.38
N SER A 26 9.45 18.21 11.19
CA SER A 26 8.15 18.88 10.98
C SER A 26 7.43 18.30 9.77
N PHE A 27 6.09 18.28 9.84
CA PHE A 27 5.19 17.91 8.74
C PHE A 27 5.49 16.56 8.06
N GLN A 28 5.57 15.51 8.85
CA GLN A 28 5.60 14.13 8.35
C GLN A 28 4.17 13.68 8.08
N THR A 29 3.59 14.08 6.96
CA THR A 29 2.21 13.75 6.59
C THR A 29 2.16 12.95 5.30
N ILE A 30 1.12 12.15 5.13
CA ILE A 30 0.90 11.42 3.86
C ILE A 30 0.80 12.38 2.66
N ALA A 31 0.26 13.60 2.85
CA ALA A 31 0.19 14.59 1.80
C ALA A 31 1.60 15.05 1.36
N GLN A 32 2.49 15.28 2.32
CA GLN A 32 3.89 15.62 2.01
C GLN A 32 4.62 14.44 1.39
N TRP A 33 4.37 13.22 1.86
CA TRP A 33 4.95 12.01 1.28
C TRP A 33 4.56 11.86 -0.20
N ILE A 34 3.27 12.06 -0.53
CA ILE A 34 2.80 12.05 -1.92
C ILE A 34 3.53 13.12 -2.75
N ASN A 35 3.66 14.35 -2.22
CA ASN A 35 4.37 15.42 -2.91
C ASN A 35 5.83 15.05 -3.20
N ASP A 36 6.53 14.47 -2.23
CA ASP A 36 7.94 14.10 -2.40
C ASP A 36 8.10 12.95 -3.40
N VAL A 37 7.17 11.98 -3.42
CA VAL A 37 7.11 10.93 -4.45
C VAL A 37 6.86 11.53 -5.84
N GLU A 38 5.94 12.50 -5.96
CA GLU A 38 5.68 13.18 -7.24
C GLU A 38 6.91 13.95 -7.75
N VAL A 39 7.64 14.62 -6.87
CA VAL A 39 8.89 15.32 -7.24
C VAL A 39 9.89 14.33 -7.82
N LEU A 40 10.07 13.15 -7.21
CA LEU A 40 10.98 12.14 -7.74
C LEU A 40 10.46 11.54 -9.05
N ALA A 41 9.19 11.19 -9.12
CA ALA A 41 8.59 10.59 -10.32
C ALA A 41 8.64 11.53 -11.54
N ASN A 42 8.45 12.83 -11.33
CA ASN A 42 8.51 13.84 -12.40
C ASN A 42 9.93 14.04 -12.98
N ASN A 43 10.96 13.58 -12.28
CA ASN A 43 12.33 13.58 -12.80
C ASN A 43 12.64 12.31 -13.64
N ILE A 44 11.72 11.35 -13.73
CA ILE A 44 11.85 10.15 -14.55
C ILE A 44 11.33 10.49 -15.96
N PRO A 45 12.19 10.44 -17.02
CA PRO A 45 11.78 10.85 -18.36
C PRO A 45 10.71 9.96 -18.99
N ASP A 46 10.76 8.66 -18.71
CA ASP A 46 9.82 7.68 -19.23
C ASP A 46 8.55 7.63 -18.40
N ILE A 47 7.39 7.85 -19.05
CA ILE A 47 6.09 7.95 -18.39
C ILE A 47 5.70 6.62 -17.72
N ASP A 48 5.91 5.50 -18.36
CA ASP A 48 5.54 4.19 -17.83
C ASP A 48 6.40 3.84 -16.61
N THR A 49 7.68 4.14 -16.67
CA THR A 49 8.61 4.00 -15.54
C THR A 49 8.22 4.92 -14.38
N ALA A 50 7.80 6.15 -14.66
CA ALA A 50 7.35 7.09 -13.64
C ALA A 50 6.03 6.62 -12.98
N LEU A 51 5.09 6.07 -13.75
CA LEU A 51 3.85 5.49 -13.23
C LEU A 51 4.14 4.27 -12.37
N LYS A 52 5.02 3.37 -12.85
CA LYS A 52 5.45 2.21 -12.07
C LYS A 52 6.11 2.63 -10.76
N PHE A 53 7.00 3.62 -10.78
CA PHE A 53 7.67 4.12 -9.58
C PHE A 53 6.67 4.61 -8.52
N ARG A 54 5.62 5.34 -8.92
CA ARG A 54 4.55 5.77 -7.99
C ARG A 54 3.83 4.57 -7.36
N GLY A 55 3.52 3.57 -8.17
CA GLY A 55 2.92 2.32 -7.71
C GLY A 55 3.80 1.61 -6.69
N ASP A 56 5.05 1.34 -7.07
CA ASP A 56 6.05 0.67 -6.23
C ASP A 56 6.24 1.39 -4.89
N MET A 57 6.33 2.73 -4.90
CA MET A 57 6.45 3.54 -3.67
C MET A 57 5.25 3.34 -2.74
N LEU A 58 4.04 3.30 -3.28
CA LEU A 58 2.83 3.08 -2.48
C LEU A 58 2.76 1.64 -1.93
N GLU A 59 3.14 0.65 -2.73
CA GLU A 59 3.17 -0.75 -2.31
C GLU A 59 4.20 -0.97 -1.19
N VAL A 60 5.37 -0.35 -1.28
CA VAL A 60 6.36 -0.35 -0.20
C VAL A 60 5.83 0.32 1.06
N LEU A 61 5.16 1.48 0.92
CA LEU A 61 4.53 2.14 2.07
C LEU A 61 3.43 1.24 2.69
N SER A 62 2.68 0.50 1.87
CA SER A 62 1.66 -0.42 2.36
C SER A 62 2.27 -1.59 3.15
N GLU A 63 3.39 -2.15 2.70
CA GLU A 63 4.12 -3.19 3.45
C GLU A 63 4.59 -2.66 4.81
N ILE A 64 5.17 -1.46 4.84
CA ILE A 64 5.58 -0.82 6.10
C ILE A 64 4.36 -0.60 7.02
N PHE A 65 3.27 -0.07 6.47
CA PHE A 65 2.05 0.23 7.19
C PHE A 65 1.45 -1.03 7.85
N PHE A 66 1.26 -2.09 7.09
CA PHE A 66 0.68 -3.32 7.61
C PHE A 66 1.60 -4.03 8.62
N ASN A 67 2.90 -3.97 8.41
CA ASN A 67 3.86 -4.49 9.40
C ASN A 67 3.87 -3.69 10.71
N GLU A 68 3.62 -2.39 10.66
CA GLU A 68 3.59 -1.54 11.87
C GLU A 68 2.25 -1.62 12.61
N PHE A 69 1.15 -1.77 11.86
CA PHE A 69 -0.20 -1.85 12.40
C PHE A 69 -0.80 -3.26 12.35
N GLU A 70 0.03 -4.29 12.39
CA GLU A 70 -0.38 -5.70 12.29
C GLU A 70 -1.51 -6.08 13.24
N SER A 71 -1.46 -5.59 14.48
CA SER A 71 -2.43 -5.88 15.54
C SER A 71 -3.60 -4.90 15.60
N ASP A 72 -3.74 -3.97 14.66
CA ASP A 72 -4.83 -3.00 14.65
C ASP A 72 -6.15 -3.68 14.24
N GLU A 73 -7.20 -3.53 15.06
CA GLU A 73 -8.48 -4.21 14.83
C GLU A 73 -9.20 -3.75 13.55
N ALA A 74 -8.97 -2.52 13.10
CA ALA A 74 -9.67 -1.93 11.97
C ALA A 74 -8.95 -2.14 10.64
N VAL A 75 -7.62 -2.13 10.64
CA VAL A 75 -6.81 -2.13 9.42
C VAL A 75 -5.70 -3.18 9.43
N GLY A 76 -5.48 -3.88 10.55
CA GLY A 76 -4.37 -4.80 10.72
C GLY A 76 -4.42 -6.01 9.80
N LEU A 77 -3.26 -6.43 9.35
CA LEU A 77 -3.04 -7.68 8.62
C LEU A 77 -1.79 -8.37 9.18
N ARG A 78 -1.93 -9.62 9.57
CA ARG A 78 -0.81 -10.49 9.89
C ARG A 78 -0.25 -11.13 8.62
N GLU A 79 1.01 -11.51 8.67
CA GLU A 79 1.66 -12.26 7.58
C GLU A 79 1.55 -11.52 6.22
N TYR A 80 1.61 -10.18 6.25
CA TYR A 80 1.60 -9.41 5.01
C TYR A 80 2.72 -9.88 4.08
N SER A 81 2.37 -10.21 2.84
CA SER A 81 3.31 -10.71 1.85
C SER A 81 3.03 -10.09 0.48
N PRO A 82 3.95 -9.27 -0.04
CA PRO A 82 3.89 -8.81 -1.42
C PRO A 82 3.82 -10.00 -2.38
N VAL A 83 3.05 -9.84 -3.44
CA VAL A 83 2.93 -10.85 -4.49
C VAL A 83 3.89 -10.48 -5.61
N ALA A 84 4.99 -11.22 -5.73
CA ALA A 84 5.90 -11.12 -6.86
C ALA A 84 5.28 -11.88 -8.04
N ILE A 85 4.57 -11.17 -8.91
CA ILE A 85 3.97 -11.77 -10.10
C ILE A 85 4.53 -11.06 -11.33
N GLU A 86 5.02 -11.85 -12.29
CA GLU A 86 5.50 -11.36 -13.59
C GLU A 86 4.38 -10.77 -14.46
N GLU A 87 3.11 -11.10 -14.11
CA GLU A 87 1.90 -10.58 -14.76
C GLU A 87 1.05 -9.79 -13.80
N ASP A 88 0.49 -8.66 -14.26
CA ASP A 88 -0.42 -7.82 -13.48
C ASP A 88 -1.77 -8.53 -13.25
N PHE A 89 -1.87 -9.27 -12.15
CA PHE A 89 -3.13 -9.91 -11.72
C PHE A 89 -4.04 -8.98 -10.90
N GLY A 90 -3.61 -7.74 -10.62
CA GLY A 90 -4.41 -6.79 -9.85
C GLY A 90 -4.51 -7.13 -8.35
N VAL A 91 -3.55 -7.90 -7.82
CA VAL A 91 -3.36 -8.14 -6.38
C VAL A 91 -1.90 -7.88 -6.07
N ASP A 92 -1.63 -6.92 -5.20
CA ASP A 92 -0.26 -6.49 -4.90
C ASP A 92 0.31 -7.20 -3.67
N ALA A 93 -0.57 -7.68 -2.77
CA ALA A 93 -0.16 -8.48 -1.61
C ALA A 93 -1.29 -9.37 -1.10
N THR A 94 -0.92 -10.28 -0.19
CA THR A 94 -1.87 -11.05 0.63
C THR A 94 -1.55 -10.87 2.11
N GLY A 95 -2.48 -11.24 2.97
CA GLY A 95 -2.31 -11.25 4.42
C GLY A 95 -3.41 -12.04 5.11
N ILE A 96 -3.36 -12.07 6.43
CA ILE A 96 -4.38 -12.69 7.28
C ILE A 96 -5.06 -11.59 8.10
N ASN A 97 -6.36 -11.42 7.93
CA ASN A 97 -7.14 -10.43 8.67
C ASN A 97 -7.39 -10.84 10.13
N PRO A 98 -7.94 -9.96 11.01
CA PRO A 98 -8.24 -10.30 12.39
C PRO A 98 -9.22 -11.49 12.57
N ALA A 99 -10.05 -11.77 11.56
CA ALA A 99 -10.95 -12.95 11.57
C ALA A 99 -10.24 -14.26 11.13
N ASN A 100 -8.91 -14.23 10.99
CA ASN A 100 -8.09 -15.37 10.56
C ASN A 100 -8.39 -15.85 9.11
N THR A 101 -8.81 -14.93 8.26
CA THR A 101 -9.11 -15.18 6.84
C THR A 101 -7.97 -14.66 5.96
N LYS A 102 -7.56 -15.45 4.96
CA LYS A 102 -6.61 -15.01 3.94
C LYS A 102 -7.27 -14.01 3.01
N VAL A 103 -6.69 -12.86 2.86
CA VAL A 103 -7.24 -11.71 2.12
C VAL A 103 -6.31 -11.22 1.03
N ALA A 104 -6.89 -10.53 0.05
CA ALA A 104 -6.14 -9.84 -1.00
C ALA A 104 -5.96 -8.36 -0.65
N VAL A 105 -4.80 -7.81 -0.98
CA VAL A 105 -4.48 -6.39 -0.87
C VAL A 105 -4.26 -5.82 -2.26
N GLN A 106 -4.88 -4.68 -2.52
CA GLN A 106 -4.67 -3.88 -3.72
C GLN A 106 -4.21 -2.47 -3.34
N CYS A 107 -3.12 -2.03 -3.92
CA CYS A 107 -2.61 -0.67 -3.81
C CYS A 107 -3.04 0.16 -5.03
N LYS A 108 -3.49 1.40 -4.80
CA LYS A 108 -3.87 2.32 -5.90
C LYS A 108 -3.33 3.72 -5.63
N TYR A 109 -2.28 4.09 -6.36
CA TYR A 109 -1.78 5.46 -6.32
C TYR A 109 -2.71 6.36 -7.14
N LYS A 110 -3.31 7.34 -6.50
CA LYS A 110 -4.29 8.27 -7.08
C LYS A 110 -4.08 9.68 -6.56
N ASN A 111 -4.18 10.68 -7.41
CA ASN A 111 -4.06 12.07 -6.98
C ASN A 111 -5.39 12.63 -6.46
N PHE A 112 -6.42 12.65 -7.27
CA PHE A 112 -7.72 13.28 -6.94
C PHE A 112 -8.92 12.38 -7.25
N GLU A 113 -8.75 11.39 -8.11
CA GLU A 113 -9.84 10.54 -8.57
C GLU A 113 -10.20 9.47 -7.54
N PRO A 114 -11.49 9.10 -7.41
CA PRO A 114 -11.91 8.02 -6.54
C PRO A 114 -11.42 6.67 -7.08
N VAL A 115 -11.23 5.70 -6.18
CA VAL A 115 -11.06 4.31 -6.58
C VAL A 115 -12.39 3.78 -7.11
N THR A 116 -12.38 3.19 -8.30
CA THR A 116 -13.57 2.69 -8.98
C THR A 116 -13.78 1.19 -8.79
N TYR A 117 -15.02 0.74 -8.99
CA TYR A 117 -15.33 -0.70 -8.96
C TYR A 117 -14.57 -1.48 -10.04
N SER A 118 -14.44 -0.94 -11.25
CA SER A 118 -13.73 -1.61 -12.36
C SER A 118 -12.25 -1.85 -12.05
N GLU A 119 -11.61 -0.96 -11.30
CA GLU A 119 -10.22 -1.14 -10.86
C GLU A 119 -10.06 -2.26 -9.84
N LEU A 120 -11.10 -2.55 -9.06
CA LEU A 120 -11.09 -3.63 -8.06
C LEU A 120 -11.62 -4.97 -8.60
N ALA A 121 -12.30 -4.97 -9.73
CA ALA A 121 -12.87 -6.20 -10.31
C ALA A 121 -11.79 -7.25 -10.62
N LYS A 122 -10.63 -6.81 -11.11
CA LYS A 122 -9.48 -7.68 -11.38
C LYS A 122 -8.91 -8.27 -10.09
N THR A 123 -8.79 -7.48 -9.04
CA THR A 123 -8.37 -7.92 -7.69
C THR A 123 -9.28 -9.02 -7.15
N PHE A 124 -10.59 -8.84 -7.31
CA PHE A 124 -11.57 -9.84 -6.88
C PHE A 124 -11.37 -11.16 -7.63
N THR A 125 -11.29 -11.12 -8.96
CA THR A 125 -11.13 -12.32 -9.78
C THR A 125 -9.82 -13.04 -9.47
N SER A 126 -8.71 -12.32 -9.44
CA SER A 126 -7.37 -12.90 -9.25
C SER A 126 -7.16 -13.38 -7.82
N GLY A 127 -7.61 -12.62 -6.84
CA GLY A 127 -7.54 -13.02 -5.44
C GLY A 127 -8.28 -14.33 -5.18
N LEU A 128 -9.46 -14.49 -5.77
CA LEU A 128 -10.28 -15.71 -5.63
C LEU A 128 -9.66 -16.92 -6.37
N LEU A 129 -9.36 -16.76 -7.65
CA LEU A 129 -9.02 -17.88 -8.52
C LEU A 129 -7.53 -18.29 -8.41
N ILE A 130 -6.64 -17.34 -8.28
CA ILE A 130 -5.20 -17.59 -8.31
C ILE A 130 -4.63 -17.71 -6.92
N LEU A 131 -4.89 -16.74 -6.05
CA LEU A 131 -4.31 -16.68 -4.71
C LEU A 131 -5.13 -17.42 -3.65
N LYS A 132 -6.32 -17.92 -4.03
CA LYS A 132 -7.23 -18.67 -3.16
C LYS A 132 -7.56 -17.90 -1.86
N CYS A 133 -7.73 -16.58 -1.99
CA CYS A 133 -8.23 -15.76 -0.90
C CYS A 133 -9.74 -16.00 -0.74
N ASP A 134 -10.22 -15.94 0.50
CA ASP A 134 -11.66 -16.07 0.77
C ASP A 134 -12.37 -14.72 0.61
N LEU A 135 -12.62 -14.34 -0.64
CA LEU A 135 -13.21 -13.05 -0.99
C LEU A 135 -14.73 -12.98 -0.87
N MET A 136 -15.37 -14.06 -0.39
CA MET A 136 -16.81 -14.05 -0.13
C MET A 136 -17.13 -13.50 1.27
N GLU A 137 -16.15 -13.52 2.16
CA GLU A 137 -16.28 -13.06 3.54
C GLU A 137 -16.19 -11.52 3.67
N ARG A 138 -16.58 -11.03 4.85
CA ARG A 138 -16.41 -9.62 5.20
C ARG A 138 -14.93 -9.30 5.37
N ASN A 139 -14.54 -8.07 5.03
CA ASN A 139 -13.16 -7.60 5.16
C ASN A 139 -12.13 -8.51 4.46
N SER A 140 -12.48 -8.97 3.28
CA SER A 140 -11.67 -9.93 2.50
C SER A 140 -10.78 -9.27 1.44
N ILE A 141 -11.06 -8.00 1.12
CA ILE A 141 -10.26 -7.19 0.19
C ILE A 141 -9.81 -5.92 0.93
N TYR A 142 -8.53 -5.71 1.01
CA TYR A 142 -7.94 -4.49 1.56
C TYR A 142 -7.50 -3.60 0.42
N VAL A 143 -7.97 -2.36 0.39
CA VAL A 143 -7.58 -1.39 -0.62
C VAL A 143 -6.81 -0.25 0.04
N PHE A 144 -5.50 -0.23 -0.17
CA PHE A 144 -4.60 0.80 0.31
C PHE A 144 -4.39 1.85 -0.78
N THR A 145 -4.78 3.10 -0.53
CA THR A 145 -4.79 4.08 -1.61
C THR A 145 -4.50 5.51 -1.15
N THR A 146 -3.85 6.27 -2.01
CA THR A 146 -3.70 7.73 -1.86
C THR A 146 -4.95 8.52 -2.28
N ALA A 147 -5.98 7.87 -2.83
CA ALA A 147 -7.27 8.50 -3.07
C ALA A 147 -7.94 8.95 -1.76
N VAL A 148 -8.75 9.99 -1.82
CA VAL A 148 -9.54 10.47 -0.68
C VAL A 148 -10.94 9.84 -0.60
N SER A 149 -11.34 9.08 -1.62
CA SER A 149 -12.68 8.49 -1.70
C SER A 149 -12.73 7.27 -2.61
N PHE A 150 -13.86 6.57 -2.51
CA PHE A 150 -14.24 5.46 -3.39
C PHE A 150 -15.51 5.82 -4.14
N SER A 151 -15.69 5.30 -5.34
CA SER A 151 -16.94 5.48 -6.07
C SER A 151 -18.10 4.74 -5.38
N SER A 152 -19.31 5.25 -5.51
CA SER A 152 -20.52 4.63 -4.95
C SER A 152 -20.73 3.18 -5.45
N ALA A 153 -20.24 2.86 -6.63
CA ALA A 153 -20.29 1.51 -7.18
C ALA A 153 -19.46 0.49 -6.36
N VAL A 154 -18.39 0.92 -5.68
CA VAL A 154 -17.63 0.08 -4.76
C VAL A 154 -18.50 -0.32 -3.57
N ASP A 155 -19.18 0.66 -2.95
CA ASP A 155 -20.07 0.40 -1.82
C ASP A 155 -21.25 -0.50 -2.20
N LYS A 156 -21.86 -0.21 -3.35
CA LYS A 156 -23.01 -0.96 -3.84
C LYS A 156 -22.70 -2.42 -4.16
N ASN A 157 -21.54 -2.69 -4.77
CA ASN A 157 -21.23 -4.01 -5.32
C ASN A 157 -20.34 -4.86 -4.43
N LEU A 158 -19.45 -4.24 -3.64
CA LEU A 158 -18.52 -4.94 -2.75
C LEU A 158 -18.88 -4.76 -1.27
N GLY A 159 -19.41 -3.59 -0.88
CA GLY A 159 -19.91 -3.31 0.46
C GLY A 159 -18.94 -3.69 1.57
N SER A 160 -19.39 -4.52 2.50
CA SER A 160 -18.61 -4.96 3.66
C SER A 160 -17.44 -5.89 3.34
N LYS A 161 -17.23 -6.28 2.08
CA LYS A 161 -16.07 -7.09 1.68
C LYS A 161 -14.79 -6.27 1.58
N VAL A 162 -14.90 -4.94 1.39
CA VAL A 162 -13.76 -4.06 1.21
C VAL A 162 -13.43 -3.29 2.49
N VAL A 163 -12.20 -3.44 2.96
CA VAL A 163 -11.58 -2.55 3.94
C VAL A 163 -10.91 -1.40 3.19
N LYS A 164 -11.42 -0.19 3.39
CA LYS A 164 -10.97 1.02 2.71
C LYS A 164 -9.91 1.73 3.53
N ILE A 165 -8.68 1.68 3.08
CA ILE A 165 -7.55 2.38 3.70
C ILE A 165 -7.17 3.52 2.76
N ASP A 166 -8.02 4.54 2.74
CA ASP A 166 -7.86 5.76 1.95
C ASP A 166 -6.87 6.73 2.61
N ARG A 167 -6.60 7.84 1.91
CA ARG A 167 -5.69 8.89 2.41
C ARG A 167 -6.07 9.38 3.81
N ASN A 168 -7.36 9.45 4.15
CA ASN A 168 -7.79 9.92 5.47
C ASN A 168 -7.53 8.89 6.57
N VAL A 169 -7.69 7.60 6.26
CA VAL A 169 -7.34 6.51 7.17
C VAL A 169 -5.83 6.47 7.40
N ILE A 170 -5.05 6.55 6.32
CA ILE A 170 -3.59 6.59 6.38
C ILE A 170 -3.14 7.79 7.21
N SER A 171 -3.63 8.99 6.90
CA SER A 171 -3.30 10.24 7.62
C SER A 171 -3.50 10.10 9.12
N ARG A 172 -4.65 9.58 9.57
CA ARG A 172 -4.91 9.39 11.01
C ARG A 172 -3.91 8.48 11.72
N LYS A 173 -3.25 7.58 10.99
CA LYS A 173 -2.31 6.61 11.55
C LYS A 173 -0.86 7.09 11.52
N ILE A 174 -0.46 7.76 10.43
CA ILE A 174 0.96 8.04 10.18
C ILE A 174 1.34 9.52 10.19
N ASP A 175 0.38 10.45 10.07
CA ASP A 175 0.69 11.88 10.08
C ASP A 175 1.27 12.31 11.41
N ASN A 176 2.43 12.95 11.36
CA ASN A 176 3.22 13.37 12.52
C ASN A 176 3.60 12.24 13.49
N ASN A 177 3.47 11.00 13.06
CA ASN A 177 3.92 9.82 13.79
C ASN A 177 5.40 9.57 13.53
N ARG A 178 6.27 10.26 14.27
CA ARG A 178 7.71 10.15 14.12
C ARG A 178 8.21 8.72 14.27
N THR A 179 7.63 7.96 15.19
CA THR A 179 8.01 6.57 15.43
C THR A 179 7.75 5.71 14.20
N PHE A 180 6.59 5.90 13.54
CA PHE A 180 6.29 5.21 12.29
C PHE A 180 7.37 5.46 11.22
N TRP A 181 7.75 6.71 11.01
CA TRP A 181 8.73 7.05 9.97
C TRP A 181 10.15 6.57 10.30
N GLN A 182 10.52 6.57 11.57
CA GLN A 182 11.80 5.98 12.01
C GLN A 182 11.80 4.46 11.84
N ASN A 183 10.70 3.78 12.16
CA ASN A 183 10.57 2.34 11.94
C ASN A 183 10.55 2.00 10.44
N ALA A 184 9.93 2.83 9.60
CA ALA A 184 9.96 2.68 8.15
C ALA A 184 11.40 2.67 7.62
N TYR A 185 12.21 3.65 8.01
CA TYR A 185 13.63 3.71 7.66
C TYR A 185 14.38 2.46 8.15
N LYS A 186 14.21 2.10 9.41
CA LYS A 186 14.88 0.93 9.99
C LYS A 186 14.58 -0.36 9.22
N ARG A 187 13.33 -0.58 8.83
CA ARG A 187 12.91 -1.76 8.06
C ARG A 187 13.57 -1.82 6.68
N ILE A 188 13.74 -0.67 6.03
CA ILE A 188 14.46 -0.59 4.74
C ILE A 188 15.94 -0.83 4.94
N PHE A 189 16.55 -0.23 5.97
CA PHE A 189 17.96 -0.45 6.32
C PHE A 189 18.27 -1.93 6.57
N GLU A 190 17.43 -2.61 7.35
CA GLU A 190 17.57 -4.07 7.62
C GLU A 190 17.43 -4.94 6.35
N THR A 191 16.98 -4.37 5.24
CA THR A 191 16.88 -5.08 3.94
C THR A 191 18.15 -4.95 3.12
N LEU A 192 19.02 -3.98 3.47
CA LEU A 192 20.33 -3.75 2.82
C LEU A 192 21.43 -4.68 3.38
N ASP A 193 21.31 -5.09 4.63
CA ASP A 193 22.23 -6.02 5.31
C ASP A 193 21.90 -7.49 4.99
#